data_9e91a0d6339e245aac9228be7367d4ba
#
_entry.id   9e91a0d6339e245aac9228be7367d4ba
#
_cell.length_a   1.000
_cell.length_b   1.000
_cell.length_c   1.000
_cell.angle_alpha   90.00
_cell.angle_beta   90.00
_cell.angle_gamma   90.00
#
_symmetry.space_group_name_H-M   'P 1'
#
loop_
_entity.id
_entity.type
_entity.pdbx_description
1 polymer ?
#
loop_
_entity_poly.entity_id
_entity_poly.type
_entity_poly.pdbx_seq_one_letter_code
_entity_poly.pdbx_strand_id
1 'polypeptide(L)'
;MFFAKIPRHTRKNAITEGDLECILTHNCEGTEQLSLYLVRYIRIMEKFTGKVWVLGDDIDTDIIIPTEYLALKTIDDMKQYGFSPLRPELAGQIQKGDIIVAGKNFGCGSSREQAPEIIKALGIQCVIAKSFARIFFRNSINNGLLLIEQPDLHDDMKEGDTVTVVMNEHVDYNGKQYPIASLPENLMSIIQAGGLVKAMRKLNGLD
;
A
#
# COMPACT_ATOMS: atom_id res chain seq x y z
N MET A 1 -38.57 25.43 2.99
CA MET A 1 -38.93 24.03 2.64
C MET A 1 -38.38 23.76 1.24
N PHE A 2 -37.11 23.42 1.14
CA PHE A 2 -36.46 23.03 -0.11
C PHE A 2 -35.86 21.65 0.09
N PHE A 3 -36.54 20.63 -0.40
CA PHE A 3 -35.99 19.28 -0.50
C PHE A 3 -34.97 19.26 -1.65
N ALA A 4 -33.70 19.26 -1.35
CA ALA A 4 -32.67 18.95 -2.32
C ALA A 4 -32.84 17.47 -2.73
N LYS A 5 -33.26 17.23 -3.98
CA LYS A 5 -33.37 15.90 -4.59
C LYS A 5 -31.98 15.30 -4.72
N ILE A 6 -31.70 14.25 -3.94
CA ILE A 6 -30.54 13.36 -4.17
C ILE A 6 -30.78 12.73 -5.55
N PRO A 7 -29.76 12.76 -6.45
CA PRO A 7 -29.89 12.15 -7.77
C PRO A 7 -30.11 10.63 -7.65
N ARG A 8 -31.13 10.10 -8.31
CA ARG A 8 -31.47 8.64 -8.30
C ARG A 8 -30.47 7.74 -9.00
N HIS A 9 -29.29 8.25 -9.37
CA HIS A 9 -28.27 7.51 -10.15
C HIS A 9 -27.19 6.80 -9.33
N THR A 10 -27.18 6.92 -8.00
CA THR A 10 -26.10 6.37 -7.14
C THR A 10 -26.30 4.92 -6.71
N ARG A 11 -27.12 4.13 -7.42
CA ARG A 11 -27.35 2.71 -7.00
C ARG A 11 -26.32 1.70 -7.51
N LYS A 12 -25.33 2.07 -8.34
CA LYS A 12 -24.35 1.08 -8.90
C LYS A 12 -22.93 1.57 -9.16
N ASN A 13 -22.56 2.82 -8.87
CA ASN A 13 -21.21 3.31 -9.14
C ASN A 13 -20.53 3.77 -7.86
N ALA A 14 -19.20 3.55 -7.78
CA ALA A 14 -18.38 4.06 -6.72
C ALA A 14 -18.50 5.58 -6.60
N ILE A 15 -18.53 6.08 -5.37
CA ILE A 15 -18.53 7.51 -5.07
C ILE A 15 -17.19 8.08 -5.56
N THR A 16 -17.21 9.15 -6.33
CA THR A 16 -16.01 9.83 -6.83
C THR A 16 -15.48 10.84 -5.80
N GLU A 17 -14.23 11.25 -5.92
CA GLU A 17 -13.64 12.32 -5.08
C GLU A 17 -14.47 13.61 -5.11
N GLY A 18 -15.06 13.96 -6.25
CA GLY A 18 -15.95 15.12 -6.38
C GLY A 18 -17.26 14.99 -5.60
N ASP A 19 -17.75 13.77 -5.40
CA ASP A 19 -18.94 13.53 -4.56
C ASP A 19 -18.62 13.76 -3.07
N LEU A 20 -17.38 13.46 -2.64
CA LEU A 20 -16.89 13.69 -1.28
C LEU A 20 -16.69 15.18 -0.97
N GLU A 21 -16.14 15.96 -1.88
CA GLU A 21 -16.02 17.42 -1.71
C GLU A 21 -17.38 18.09 -1.59
N CYS A 22 -18.37 17.67 -2.38
CA CYS A 22 -19.73 18.19 -2.30
C CYS A 22 -20.40 17.88 -0.95
N ILE A 23 -20.11 16.70 -0.36
CA ILE A 23 -20.64 16.27 0.94
C ILE A 23 -20.00 17.05 2.11
N LEU A 24 -18.70 17.33 2.01
CA LEU A 24 -17.94 18.02 3.06
C LEU A 24 -18.20 19.54 3.12
N THR A 25 -18.64 20.15 2.02
CA THR A 25 -18.85 21.60 1.92
C THR A 25 -20.29 22.05 2.21
N HIS A 26 -21.25 21.13 2.22
CA HIS A 26 -22.65 21.44 2.51
C HIS A 26 -23.06 20.88 3.86
N ASN A 27 -23.26 21.80 4.83
CA ASN A 27 -23.75 21.55 6.18
C ASN A 27 -25.22 21.07 6.14
N CYS A 28 -25.43 19.76 5.83
CA CYS A 28 -26.76 19.17 5.76
C CYS A 28 -27.10 18.48 7.07
N GLU A 29 -28.18 18.89 7.70
CA GLU A 29 -28.84 18.20 8.81
C GLU A 29 -29.29 16.78 8.36
N GLY A 30 -28.55 15.76 8.73
CA GLY A 30 -28.74 14.34 8.37
C GLY A 30 -27.56 13.48 8.80
N THR A 31 -26.99 13.81 9.95
CA THR A 31 -25.64 13.37 10.38
C THR A 31 -25.46 11.87 10.60
N GLU A 32 -26.50 11.10 10.89
CA GLU A 32 -26.34 9.65 11.17
C GLU A 32 -26.12 8.81 9.90
N GLN A 33 -26.84 9.11 8.83
CA GLN A 33 -26.70 8.37 7.57
C GLN A 33 -25.41 8.71 6.83
N LEU A 34 -24.94 9.95 6.92
CA LEU A 34 -23.65 10.41 6.40
C LEU A 34 -22.49 9.81 7.19
N SER A 35 -22.59 9.72 8.51
CA SER A 35 -21.62 9.04 9.37
C SER A 35 -21.47 7.56 9.00
N LEU A 36 -22.58 6.85 8.77
CA LEU A 36 -22.55 5.45 8.33
C LEU A 36 -21.97 5.28 6.91
N TYR A 37 -22.20 6.21 5.99
CA TYR A 37 -21.60 6.20 4.66
C TYR A 37 -20.09 6.49 4.70
N LEU A 38 -19.67 7.49 5.48
CA LEU A 38 -18.26 7.81 5.70
C LEU A 38 -17.51 6.64 6.38
N VAL A 39 -18.10 6.07 7.44
CA VAL A 39 -17.52 4.89 8.13
C VAL A 39 -17.46 3.70 7.19
N ARG A 40 -18.46 3.49 6.32
CA ARG A 40 -18.44 2.40 5.33
C ARG A 40 -17.43 2.66 4.22
N TYR A 41 -17.23 3.90 3.78
CA TYR A 41 -16.25 4.31 2.78
C TYR A 41 -14.83 4.21 3.34
N ILE A 42 -14.59 4.69 4.55
CA ILE A 42 -13.32 4.54 5.29
C ILE A 42 -13.01 3.04 5.45
N ARG A 43 -14.00 2.22 5.81
CA ARG A 43 -13.86 0.76 5.95
C ARG A 43 -13.55 0.04 4.63
N ILE A 44 -14.03 0.56 3.48
CA ILE A 44 -13.69 0.02 2.15
C ILE A 44 -12.25 0.39 1.76
N MET A 45 -11.76 1.57 2.16
CA MET A 45 -10.35 1.99 1.97
C MET A 45 -9.39 1.22 2.89
N GLU A 46 -9.89 0.59 3.94
CA GLU A 46 -9.12 -0.21 4.89
C GLU A 46 -8.94 -1.67 4.48
N LYS A 47 -9.58 -2.11 3.39
CA LYS A 47 -9.52 -3.48 2.91
C LYS A 47 -9.13 -3.53 1.43
N PHE A 48 -8.10 -4.31 1.11
CA PHE A 48 -7.71 -4.56 -0.27
C PHE A 48 -7.29 -6.01 -0.47
N THR A 49 -7.35 -6.47 -1.71
CA THR A 49 -7.04 -7.84 -2.11
C THR A 49 -6.04 -7.79 -3.24
N GLY A 50 -5.00 -8.63 -3.19
CA GLY A 50 -3.98 -8.69 -4.22
C GLY A 50 -3.45 -10.11 -4.43
N LYS A 51 -2.91 -10.33 -5.65
CA LYS A 51 -2.15 -11.53 -5.97
C LYS A 51 -0.79 -11.48 -5.27
N VAL A 52 -0.33 -12.63 -4.82
CA VAL A 52 0.89 -12.74 -4.01
C VAL A 52 2.09 -13.18 -4.84
N TRP A 53 3.21 -12.49 -4.62
CA TRP A 53 4.55 -12.88 -5.02
C TRP A 53 5.32 -13.31 -3.77
N VAL A 54 5.81 -14.57 -3.75
CA VAL A 54 6.50 -15.11 -2.59
C VAL A 54 8.00 -14.98 -2.77
N LEU A 55 8.68 -14.31 -1.82
CA LEU A 55 10.12 -14.15 -1.79
C LEU A 55 10.69 -14.75 -0.49
N GLY A 56 11.96 -15.17 -0.54
CA GLY A 56 12.64 -15.76 0.61
C GLY A 56 13.08 -14.79 1.70
N ASP A 57 13.99 -15.27 2.53
CA ASP A 57 14.67 -14.47 3.55
C ASP A 57 15.76 -13.58 2.92
N ASP A 58 16.22 -12.57 3.68
CA ASP A 58 17.38 -11.72 3.39
C ASP A 58 17.35 -11.07 1.99
N ILE A 59 16.17 -10.66 1.53
CA ILE A 59 16.04 -9.87 0.31
C ILE A 59 16.66 -8.51 0.57
N ASP A 60 17.89 -8.31 0.11
CA ASP A 60 18.61 -7.06 0.29
C ASP A 60 18.28 -6.01 -0.76
N THR A 61 18.74 -4.79 -0.53
CA THR A 61 18.47 -3.67 -1.45
C THR A 61 19.17 -3.80 -2.80
N ASP A 62 20.26 -4.59 -2.92
CA ASP A 62 20.91 -4.91 -4.19
C ASP A 62 20.11 -5.95 -5.00
N ILE A 63 19.37 -6.81 -4.33
CA ILE A 63 18.39 -7.71 -4.96
C ILE A 63 17.20 -6.91 -5.47
N ILE A 64 16.70 -5.96 -4.68
CA ILE A 64 15.56 -5.13 -5.08
C ILE A 64 15.92 -4.24 -6.27
N ILE A 65 17.10 -3.60 -6.24
CA ILE A 65 17.65 -2.85 -7.36
C ILE A 65 19.18 -2.90 -7.35
N PRO A 66 19.82 -3.54 -8.35
CA PRO A 66 21.27 -3.60 -8.46
C PRO A 66 21.90 -2.21 -8.63
N THR A 67 23.10 -2.06 -8.05
CA THR A 67 23.86 -0.79 -8.05
C THR A 67 24.06 -0.20 -9.45
N GLU A 68 24.28 -1.05 -10.45
CA GLU A 68 24.52 -0.64 -11.83
C GLU A 68 23.36 0.13 -12.46
N TYR A 69 22.12 -0.12 -12.03
CA TYR A 69 20.93 0.56 -12.55
C TYR A 69 20.61 1.86 -11.82
N LEU A 70 21.27 2.16 -10.70
CA LEU A 70 21.10 3.43 -9.98
C LEU A 70 21.60 4.65 -10.77
N ALA A 71 22.40 4.44 -11.83
CA ALA A 71 22.83 5.49 -12.74
C ALA A 71 21.73 5.93 -13.73
N LEU A 72 20.63 5.20 -13.83
CA LEU A 72 19.49 5.57 -14.68
C LEU A 72 18.79 6.83 -14.13
N LYS A 73 18.18 7.61 -15.04
CA LYS A 73 17.69 8.95 -14.69
C LYS A 73 16.39 8.96 -13.90
N THR A 74 15.53 7.96 -14.11
CA THR A 74 14.20 7.94 -13.52
C THR A 74 13.89 6.59 -12.86
N ILE A 75 12.98 6.60 -11.88
CA ILE A 75 12.47 5.37 -11.25
C ILE A 75 11.77 4.47 -12.28
N ASP A 76 11.10 5.06 -13.27
CA ASP A 76 10.45 4.29 -14.34
C ASP A 76 11.45 3.54 -15.22
N ASP A 77 12.65 4.11 -15.45
CA ASP A 77 13.73 3.42 -16.15
C ASP A 77 14.35 2.31 -15.29
N MET A 78 14.43 2.51 -13.97
CA MET A 78 15.00 1.55 -13.03
C MET A 78 14.08 0.36 -12.75
N LYS A 79 12.77 0.57 -12.63
CA LYS A 79 11.81 -0.45 -12.15
C LYS A 79 11.81 -1.74 -12.98
N GLN A 80 12.11 -1.66 -14.29
CA GLN A 80 12.18 -2.84 -15.15
C GLN A 80 13.28 -3.83 -14.74
N TYR A 81 14.27 -3.37 -13.96
CA TYR A 81 15.35 -4.19 -13.42
C TYR A 81 15.12 -4.59 -11.95
N GLY A 82 13.94 -4.26 -11.41
CA GLY A 82 13.57 -4.64 -10.06
C GLY A 82 13.61 -6.15 -9.88
N PHE A 83 14.25 -6.60 -8.80
CA PHE A 83 14.45 -8.01 -8.47
C PHE A 83 15.22 -8.83 -9.51
N SER A 84 15.90 -8.20 -10.49
CA SER A 84 16.59 -8.89 -11.57
C SER A 84 17.67 -9.88 -11.13
N PRO A 85 18.43 -9.69 -10.03
CA PRO A 85 19.38 -10.70 -9.55
C PRO A 85 18.73 -11.98 -9.05
N LEU A 86 17.49 -11.87 -8.55
CA LEU A 86 16.74 -13.02 -8.03
C LEU A 86 15.84 -13.65 -9.10
N ARG A 87 15.07 -12.79 -9.79
CA ARG A 87 14.07 -13.19 -10.78
C ARG A 87 13.93 -12.09 -11.85
N PRO A 88 14.71 -12.15 -12.94
CA PRO A 88 14.73 -11.12 -13.99
C PRO A 88 13.37 -10.82 -14.60
N GLU A 89 12.49 -11.84 -14.65
CA GLU A 89 11.15 -11.74 -15.23
C GLU A 89 10.11 -11.07 -14.30
N LEU A 90 10.41 -10.98 -13.00
CA LEU A 90 9.44 -10.58 -11.97
C LEU A 90 8.88 -9.18 -12.20
N ALA A 91 9.76 -8.23 -12.52
CA ALA A 91 9.35 -6.84 -12.76
C ALA A 91 8.32 -6.71 -13.90
N GLY A 92 8.43 -7.55 -14.93
CA GLY A 92 7.49 -7.58 -16.07
C GLY A 92 6.18 -8.30 -15.79
N GLN A 93 6.11 -9.10 -14.72
CA GLN A 93 4.93 -9.91 -14.37
C GLN A 93 4.07 -9.27 -13.28
N ILE A 94 4.67 -8.43 -12.42
CA ILE A 94 3.96 -7.71 -11.35
C ILE A 94 2.91 -6.78 -11.95
N GLN A 95 1.72 -6.80 -11.38
CA GLN A 95 0.60 -5.94 -11.74
C GLN A 95 0.24 -4.99 -10.60
N LYS A 96 -0.44 -3.90 -10.95
CA LYS A 96 -0.89 -2.94 -9.96
C LYS A 96 -1.87 -3.60 -8.99
N GLY A 97 -1.59 -3.47 -7.69
CA GLY A 97 -2.37 -4.06 -6.62
C GLY A 97 -1.82 -5.38 -6.10
N ASP A 98 -0.77 -5.94 -6.73
CA ASP A 98 -0.11 -7.14 -6.24
C ASP A 98 0.57 -6.90 -4.89
N ILE A 99 0.81 -7.99 -4.19
CA ILE A 99 1.38 -8.01 -2.83
C ILE A 99 2.63 -8.87 -2.84
N ILE A 100 3.70 -8.40 -2.21
CA ILE A 100 4.87 -9.23 -1.93
C ILE A 100 4.71 -9.84 -0.53
N VAL A 101 4.90 -11.16 -0.42
CA VAL A 101 5.03 -11.85 0.87
C VAL A 101 6.44 -12.42 0.95
N ALA A 102 7.21 -12.00 1.95
CA ALA A 102 8.62 -12.33 2.08
C ALA A 102 8.97 -12.93 3.45
N GLY A 103 10.13 -13.52 3.52
CA GLY A 103 10.69 -14.08 4.74
C GLY A 103 11.24 -13.03 5.71
N LYS A 104 12.30 -13.37 6.41
CA LYS A 104 12.94 -12.52 7.41
C LYS A 104 13.85 -11.46 6.77
N ASN A 105 14.04 -10.34 7.50
CA ASN A 105 15.06 -9.34 7.23
C ASN A 105 14.95 -8.72 5.81
N PHE A 106 13.73 -8.49 5.34
CA PHE A 106 13.49 -7.88 4.03
C PHE A 106 13.99 -6.42 3.99
N GLY A 107 14.67 -6.06 2.91
CA GLY A 107 15.24 -4.73 2.72
C GLY A 107 16.55 -4.52 3.49
N CYS A 108 17.27 -5.59 3.83
CA CYS A 108 18.62 -5.49 4.41
C CYS A 108 19.61 -4.86 3.41
N GLY A 109 20.84 -4.66 3.83
CA GLY A 109 21.88 -4.04 3.00
C GLY A 109 21.94 -2.52 3.13
N SER A 110 22.09 -1.80 2.02
CA SER A 110 22.32 -0.36 2.05
C SER A 110 21.04 0.46 2.18
N SER A 111 21.20 1.73 2.63
CA SER A 111 20.08 2.65 2.88
C SER A 111 19.50 3.30 1.60
N ARG A 112 19.30 2.53 0.54
CA ARG A 112 18.83 3.03 -0.76
C ARG A 112 17.37 3.45 -0.68
N GLU A 113 17.11 4.72 -0.93
CA GLU A 113 15.73 5.24 -1.01
C GLU A 113 15.01 4.76 -2.27
N GLN A 114 15.75 4.44 -3.33
CA GLN A 114 15.21 3.91 -4.59
C GLN A 114 14.55 2.54 -4.42
N ALA A 115 15.01 1.70 -3.48
CA ALA A 115 14.47 0.35 -3.31
C ALA A 115 12.96 0.34 -3.01
N PRO A 116 12.42 1.06 -2.01
CA PRO A 116 10.98 1.14 -1.81
C PRO A 116 10.24 1.89 -2.92
N GLU A 117 10.88 2.88 -3.56
CA GLU A 117 10.29 3.60 -4.70
C GLU A 117 10.05 2.66 -5.89
N ILE A 118 11.00 1.78 -6.19
CA ILE A 118 10.88 0.79 -7.27
C ILE A 118 9.78 -0.21 -6.98
N ILE A 119 9.71 -0.75 -5.77
CA ILE A 119 8.62 -1.66 -5.37
C ILE A 119 7.25 -1.00 -5.61
N LYS A 120 7.12 0.25 -5.21
CA LYS A 120 5.89 1.03 -5.44
C LYS A 120 5.64 1.30 -6.91
N ALA A 121 6.67 1.66 -7.70
CA ALA A 121 6.57 1.93 -9.13
C ALA A 121 6.24 0.67 -9.96
N LEU A 122 6.58 -0.51 -9.47
CA LEU A 122 6.15 -1.79 -10.05
C LEU A 122 4.64 -2.03 -9.85
N GLY A 123 4.00 -1.32 -8.93
CA GLY A 123 2.56 -1.45 -8.66
C GLY A 123 2.23 -2.27 -7.42
N ILE A 124 3.23 -2.66 -6.63
CA ILE A 124 3.01 -3.39 -5.38
C ILE A 124 2.23 -2.53 -4.39
N GLN A 125 1.13 -3.07 -3.89
CA GLN A 125 0.24 -2.40 -2.94
C GLN A 125 0.82 -2.37 -1.54
N CYS A 126 1.40 -3.50 -1.10
CA CYS A 126 2.12 -3.61 0.16
C CYS A 126 3.15 -4.75 0.12
N VAL A 127 4.07 -4.72 1.07
CA VAL A 127 4.97 -5.85 1.36
C VAL A 127 4.63 -6.39 2.74
N ILE A 128 4.37 -7.70 2.81
CA ILE A 128 4.17 -8.42 4.07
C ILE A 128 5.42 -9.27 4.28
N ALA A 129 6.07 -9.17 5.42
CA ALA A 129 7.27 -9.96 5.70
C ALA A 129 7.32 -10.41 7.17
N LYS A 130 8.09 -11.47 7.43
CA LYS A 130 8.34 -11.89 8.82
C LYS A 130 9.03 -10.82 9.64
N SER A 131 9.94 -10.06 9.01
CA SER A 131 10.59 -8.88 9.60
C SER A 131 11.24 -8.01 8.53
N PHE A 132 11.47 -6.74 8.84
CA PHE A 132 12.12 -5.77 7.96
C PHE A 132 13.40 -5.21 8.56
N ALA A 133 14.35 -4.84 7.69
CA ALA A 133 15.48 -4.01 8.11
C ALA A 133 14.99 -2.60 8.48
N ARG A 134 15.48 -2.04 9.60
CA ARG A 134 15.00 -0.77 10.17
C ARG A 134 15.06 0.40 9.20
N ILE A 135 16.15 0.52 8.44
CA ILE A 135 16.34 1.64 7.50
C ILE A 135 15.35 1.52 6.36
N PHE A 136 15.21 0.32 5.79
CA PHE A 136 14.25 0.05 4.73
C PHE A 136 12.81 0.34 5.18
N PHE A 137 12.43 -0.09 6.39
CA PHE A 137 11.10 0.19 6.95
C PHE A 137 10.80 1.70 6.99
N ARG A 138 11.74 2.50 7.50
CA ARG A 138 11.59 3.97 7.58
C ARG A 138 11.51 4.61 6.21
N ASN A 139 12.40 4.23 5.28
CA ASN A 139 12.39 4.74 3.92
C ASN A 139 11.08 4.39 3.18
N SER A 140 10.56 3.18 3.39
CA SER A 140 9.31 2.72 2.81
C SER A 140 8.11 3.56 3.26
N ILE A 141 7.98 3.82 4.56
CA ILE A 141 6.93 4.72 5.09
C ILE A 141 7.07 6.13 4.51
N ASN A 142 8.29 6.67 4.47
CA ASN A 142 8.55 8.00 3.90
C ASN A 142 8.19 8.10 2.42
N ASN A 143 8.31 7.00 1.67
CA ASN A 143 7.91 6.89 0.27
C ASN A 143 6.43 6.49 0.09
N GLY A 144 5.70 6.24 1.17
CA GLY A 144 4.28 5.85 1.14
C GLY A 144 4.07 4.42 0.64
N LEU A 145 5.04 3.52 0.87
CA LEU A 145 4.88 2.08 0.68
C LEU A 145 4.43 1.45 2.00
N LEU A 146 3.34 0.72 1.96
CA LEU A 146 2.81 0.00 3.12
C LEU A 146 3.64 -1.25 3.40
N LEU A 147 4.09 -1.38 4.63
CA LEU A 147 4.78 -2.57 5.15
C LEU A 147 3.99 -3.17 6.31
N ILE A 148 3.88 -4.49 6.32
CA ILE A 148 3.16 -5.26 7.34
C ILE A 148 4.07 -6.36 7.87
N GLU A 149 4.38 -6.36 9.14
CA GLU A 149 5.07 -7.49 9.80
C GLU A 149 4.05 -8.55 10.20
N GLN A 150 4.25 -9.76 9.66
CA GLN A 150 3.46 -10.93 10.00
C GLN A 150 4.32 -12.20 9.90
N PRO A 151 4.71 -12.83 11.04
CA PRO A 151 5.72 -13.88 11.05
C PRO A 151 5.27 -15.23 10.49
N ASP A 152 3.98 -15.54 10.54
CA ASP A 152 3.46 -16.89 10.26
C ASP A 152 2.92 -17.03 8.83
N LEU A 153 2.52 -15.93 8.19
CA LEU A 153 1.82 -15.93 6.89
C LEU A 153 2.68 -16.53 5.78
N HIS A 154 3.96 -16.17 5.75
CA HIS A 154 4.90 -16.56 4.67
C HIS A 154 4.99 -18.09 4.50
N ASP A 155 4.98 -18.84 5.60
CA ASP A 155 5.19 -20.30 5.56
C ASP A 155 3.96 -21.05 5.01
N ASP A 156 2.78 -20.46 5.11
CA ASP A 156 1.53 -21.02 4.60
C ASP A 156 1.25 -20.60 3.14
N MET A 157 1.98 -19.58 2.61
CA MET A 157 1.72 -18.93 1.34
C MET A 157 2.22 -19.72 0.13
N LYS A 158 1.44 -19.66 -0.95
CA LYS A 158 1.87 -20.12 -2.28
C LYS A 158 1.87 -18.94 -3.23
N GLU A 159 2.88 -18.87 -4.08
CA GLU A 159 2.96 -17.87 -5.13
C GLU A 159 1.77 -17.95 -6.07
N GLY A 160 1.23 -16.80 -6.42
CA GLY A 160 0.06 -16.68 -7.27
C GLY A 160 -1.28 -16.74 -6.55
N ASP A 161 -1.28 -17.12 -5.26
CA ASP A 161 -2.48 -17.06 -4.43
C ASP A 161 -2.93 -15.61 -4.22
N THR A 162 -4.11 -15.46 -3.66
CA THR A 162 -4.71 -14.16 -3.38
C THR A 162 -4.92 -14.00 -1.89
N VAL A 163 -4.53 -12.86 -1.34
CA VAL A 163 -4.80 -12.50 0.05
C VAL A 163 -5.64 -11.24 0.15
N THR A 164 -6.36 -11.11 1.24
CA THR A 164 -7.08 -9.91 1.57
C THR A 164 -6.49 -9.30 2.84
N VAL A 165 -6.04 -8.08 2.76
CA VAL A 165 -5.55 -7.30 3.90
C VAL A 165 -6.69 -6.46 4.45
N VAL A 166 -6.99 -6.62 5.73
CA VAL A 166 -7.87 -5.74 6.51
C VAL A 166 -6.94 -4.90 7.40
N MET A 167 -6.83 -3.63 7.06
CA MET A 167 -5.85 -2.73 7.71
C MET A 167 -6.06 -2.67 9.22
N ASN A 168 -4.95 -2.67 9.96
CA ASN A 168 -4.91 -2.61 11.42
C ASN A 168 -5.62 -3.76 12.16
N GLU A 169 -6.02 -4.81 11.44
CA GLU A 169 -6.71 -5.98 12.02
C GLU A 169 -5.97 -7.27 11.66
N HIS A 170 -6.08 -7.72 10.41
CA HIS A 170 -5.54 -9.02 10.00
C HIS A 170 -5.36 -9.15 8.48
N VAL A 171 -4.67 -10.20 8.07
CA VAL A 171 -4.63 -10.69 6.69
C VAL A 171 -5.46 -11.96 6.60
N ASP A 172 -6.43 -12.00 5.69
CA ASP A 172 -7.23 -13.20 5.38
C ASP A 172 -6.53 -13.99 4.27
N TYR A 173 -6.26 -15.26 4.54
CA TYR A 173 -5.78 -16.21 3.55
C TYR A 173 -6.43 -17.59 3.74
N ASN A 174 -7.12 -18.09 2.73
CA ASN A 174 -7.80 -19.39 2.72
C ASN A 174 -8.71 -19.63 3.95
N GLY A 175 -9.37 -18.57 4.44
CA GLY A 175 -10.27 -18.64 5.61
C GLY A 175 -9.55 -18.60 6.96
N LYS A 176 -8.21 -18.50 6.98
CA LYS A 176 -7.41 -18.28 8.19
C LYS A 176 -7.07 -16.80 8.31
N GLN A 177 -7.21 -16.24 9.51
CA GLN A 177 -6.90 -14.86 9.83
C GLN A 177 -5.55 -14.77 10.53
N TYR A 178 -4.67 -13.94 10.00
CA TYR A 178 -3.35 -13.65 10.54
C TYR A 178 -3.35 -12.25 11.11
N PRO A 179 -3.33 -12.09 12.45
CA PRO A 179 -3.40 -10.76 13.07
C PRO A 179 -2.18 -9.93 12.71
N ILE A 180 -2.40 -8.63 12.49
CA ILE A 180 -1.34 -7.66 12.21
C ILE A 180 -1.36 -6.54 13.24
N ALA A 181 -0.18 -5.94 13.48
CA ALA A 181 -0.08 -4.80 14.36
C ALA A 181 -0.77 -3.57 13.75
N SER A 182 -1.47 -2.82 14.58
CA SER A 182 -2.04 -1.54 14.17
C SER A 182 -0.94 -0.51 13.94
N LEU A 183 -1.00 0.18 12.80
CA LEU A 183 -0.13 1.30 12.50
C LEU A 183 -0.65 2.57 13.17
N PRO A 184 0.24 3.37 13.80
CA PRO A 184 -0.13 4.67 14.33
C PRO A 184 -0.74 5.59 13.25
N GLU A 185 -1.73 6.41 13.62
CA GLU A 185 -2.45 7.30 12.68
C GLU A 185 -1.54 8.22 11.88
N ASN A 186 -0.47 8.73 12.51
CA ASN A 186 0.50 9.58 11.84
C ASN A 186 1.26 8.84 10.72
N LEU A 187 1.57 7.56 10.88
CA LEU A 187 2.20 6.75 9.83
C LEU A 187 1.18 6.42 8.74
N MET A 188 -0.05 6.11 9.11
CA MET A 188 -1.13 5.88 8.14
C MET A 188 -1.38 7.11 7.27
N SER A 189 -1.40 8.31 7.85
CA SER A 189 -1.59 9.56 7.09
C SER A 189 -0.46 9.81 6.07
N ILE A 190 0.79 9.48 6.41
CA ILE A 190 1.93 9.57 5.48
C ILE A 190 1.76 8.59 4.32
N ILE A 191 1.40 7.33 4.61
CA ILE A 191 1.21 6.31 3.58
C ILE A 191 0.05 6.69 2.64
N GLN A 192 -1.08 7.12 3.20
CA GLN A 192 -2.27 7.55 2.44
C GLN A 192 -2.00 8.78 1.56
N ALA A 193 -1.19 9.72 2.04
CA ALA A 193 -0.75 10.87 1.23
C ALA A 193 0.19 10.47 0.09
N GLY A 194 0.67 9.22 0.07
CA GLY A 194 1.64 8.73 -0.92
C GLY A 194 3.08 9.10 -0.61
N GLY A 195 3.40 9.40 0.67
CA GLY A 195 4.71 9.65 1.21
C GLY A 195 4.82 10.93 2.04
N LEU A 196 5.91 11.06 2.80
CA LEU A 196 6.12 12.15 3.77
C LEU A 196 6.10 13.54 3.10
N VAL A 197 6.75 13.69 1.95
CA VAL A 197 6.80 14.98 1.25
C VAL A 197 5.39 15.45 0.87
N LYS A 198 4.56 14.55 0.32
CA LYS A 198 3.18 14.87 -0.04
C LYS A 198 2.33 15.15 1.21
N ALA A 199 2.50 14.37 2.28
CA ALA A 199 1.81 14.61 3.53
C ALA A 199 2.12 16.00 4.11
N MET A 200 3.41 16.40 4.08
CA MET A 200 3.84 17.72 4.56
C MET A 200 3.34 18.86 3.68
N ARG A 201 3.34 18.69 2.35
CA ARG A 201 2.76 19.69 1.43
C ARG A 201 1.30 19.93 1.72
N LYS A 202 0.52 18.85 1.85
CA LYS A 202 -0.91 18.90 2.18
C LYS A 202 -1.17 19.60 3.52
N LEU A 203 -0.36 19.30 4.55
CA LEU A 203 -0.45 19.98 5.85
C LEU A 203 -0.16 21.47 5.79
N ASN A 204 0.72 21.91 4.87
CA ASN A 204 1.10 23.30 4.68
C ASN A 204 0.23 24.03 3.62
N GLY A 205 -0.81 23.38 3.08
CA GLY A 205 -1.70 23.97 2.07
C GLY A 205 -0.99 24.31 0.76
N LEU A 206 -0.01 23.48 0.36
CA LEU A 206 0.83 23.68 -0.83
C LEU A 206 0.42 22.78 -2.01
N ASP A 207 -0.69 22.08 -1.90
CA ASP A 207 -1.28 21.24 -2.97
C ASP A 207 -2.49 21.93 -3.59
#